data_363ee00c6fa7762083a05729ae81a946
#
_entry.id   363ee00c6fa7762083a05729ae81a946
#
_cell.length_a   1.000
_cell.length_b   1.000
_cell.length_c   1.000
_cell.angle_alpha   90.00
_cell.angle_beta   90.00
_cell.angle_gamma   90.00
#
_symmetry.space_group_name_H-M   'P 1'
#
loop_
_entity.id
_entity.type
_entity.pdbx_description
1 polymer ?
#
loop_
_entity_poly.entity_id
_entity_poly.type
_entity_poly.pdbx_seq_one_letter_code
_entity_poly.pdbx_strand_id
1 'polypeptide(L)'
;DVYKRQDSPVGRLELVSDGGSLTAVLFENQQGDGTREENTSLAIFKEATQWLDAYFKGDNPEITIPLKPTGSHFQQCVWNELRQVPYGTLTTYGAIAKKVGKVLDKPKMSAQAVGGAVGSNPLSIIVPCHRVVGKTGSLTGFGGTINNKIKLLELENIDMSKLYIPKHSTKP
;
A
#
# COMPACT_ATOMS: atom_id res chain seq x y z
N ASP A 1 -19.01 8.25 -3.43
CA ASP A 1 -17.61 8.52 -3.07
C ASP A 1 -17.14 9.79 -3.75
N VAL A 2 -16.25 10.49 -3.08
CA VAL A 2 -15.61 11.70 -3.60
C VAL A 2 -14.11 11.52 -3.65
N TYR A 3 -13.42 12.33 -4.46
CA TYR A 3 -11.98 12.24 -4.62
C TYR A 3 -11.29 13.60 -4.61
N LYS A 4 -10.00 13.56 -4.34
CA LYS A 4 -9.06 14.68 -4.50
C LYS A 4 -7.77 14.16 -5.11
N ARG A 5 -7.20 14.85 -6.09
CA ARG A 5 -5.90 14.53 -6.64
C ARG A 5 -4.83 15.44 -6.06
N GLN A 6 -3.61 14.90 -5.94
CA GLN A 6 -2.50 15.58 -5.29
C GLN A 6 -1.18 15.14 -5.91
N ASP A 7 -0.32 16.11 -6.23
CA ASP A 7 1.02 15.82 -6.73
C ASP A 7 1.91 15.27 -5.61
N SER A 8 2.80 14.35 -5.96
CA SER A 8 3.72 13.73 -5.03
C SER A 8 5.01 13.28 -5.73
N PRO A 9 6.06 12.87 -4.97
CA PRO A 9 7.28 12.30 -5.58
C PRO A 9 7.04 11.02 -6.38
N VAL A 10 5.92 10.34 -6.18
CA VAL A 10 5.55 9.13 -6.91
C VAL A 10 4.43 9.38 -7.93
N GLY A 11 4.29 10.61 -8.39
CA GLY A 11 3.28 11.02 -9.34
C GLY A 11 2.03 11.59 -8.67
N ARG A 12 1.00 11.81 -9.47
CA ARG A 12 -0.24 12.40 -8.99
C ARG A 12 -1.13 11.34 -8.36
N LEU A 13 -1.30 11.44 -7.05
CA LEU A 13 -2.13 10.50 -6.29
C LEU A 13 -3.60 10.92 -6.30
N GLU A 14 -4.49 9.94 -6.27
CA GLU A 14 -5.93 10.17 -6.09
C GLU A 14 -6.36 9.64 -4.74
N LEU A 15 -6.87 10.52 -3.90
CA LEU A 15 -7.41 10.19 -2.59
C LEU A 15 -8.92 10.01 -2.73
N VAL A 16 -9.46 8.93 -2.19
CA VAL A 16 -10.89 8.61 -2.30
C VAL A 16 -11.47 8.46 -0.89
N SER A 17 -12.67 8.99 -0.68
CA SER A 17 -13.36 8.94 0.60
C SER A 17 -14.85 8.67 0.41
N ASP A 18 -15.46 8.04 1.41
CA ASP A 18 -16.92 7.90 1.52
C ASP A 18 -17.57 9.06 2.27
N GLY A 19 -16.78 10.07 2.63
CA GLY A 19 -17.20 11.24 3.43
C GLY A 19 -16.67 11.22 4.86
N GLY A 20 -16.52 10.07 5.47
CA GLY A 20 -16.06 9.95 6.87
C GLY A 20 -14.74 9.23 7.03
N SER A 21 -14.36 8.41 6.05
CA SER A 21 -13.12 7.61 6.09
C SER A 21 -12.40 7.70 4.76
N LEU A 22 -11.09 7.47 4.78
CA LEU A 22 -10.31 7.33 3.56
C LEU A 22 -10.46 5.89 3.06
N THR A 23 -10.88 5.72 1.82
CA THR A 23 -11.17 4.40 1.25
C THR A 23 -10.14 3.95 0.23
N ALA A 24 -9.41 4.89 -0.38
CA ALA A 24 -8.34 4.55 -1.33
C ALA A 24 -7.32 5.66 -1.46
N VAL A 25 -6.09 5.27 -1.76
CA VAL A 25 -5.01 6.12 -2.26
C VAL A 25 -4.48 5.42 -3.50
N LEU A 26 -4.66 6.02 -4.67
CA LEU A 26 -4.40 5.37 -5.94
C LEU A 26 -3.26 6.07 -6.70
N PHE A 27 -2.36 5.29 -7.29
CA PHE A 27 -1.36 5.79 -8.22
C PHE A 27 -2.01 6.13 -9.56
N GLU A 28 -1.30 6.87 -10.43
CA GLU A 28 -1.83 7.31 -11.72
C GLU A 28 -2.38 6.16 -12.57
N ASN A 29 -1.72 5.01 -12.56
CA ASN A 29 -2.15 3.83 -13.33
C ASN A 29 -3.38 3.13 -12.75
N GLN A 30 -3.86 3.55 -11.59
CA GLN A 30 -4.99 2.92 -10.88
C GLN A 30 -6.20 3.83 -10.80
N GLN A 31 -6.09 5.07 -11.24
CA GLN A 31 -7.16 6.06 -11.10
C GLN A 31 -8.37 5.72 -11.97
N GLY A 32 -9.56 6.08 -11.45
CA GLY A 32 -10.81 5.80 -12.11
C GLY A 32 -11.07 6.72 -13.30
N ASP A 33 -12.19 6.45 -13.97
CA ASP A 33 -12.62 7.11 -15.20
C ASP A 33 -13.28 8.47 -14.98
N GLY A 34 -13.23 9.03 -13.77
CA GLY A 34 -13.84 10.32 -13.47
C GLY A 34 -15.32 10.24 -13.12
N THR A 35 -15.86 9.05 -12.83
CA THR A 35 -17.28 8.91 -12.43
C THR A 35 -17.52 9.41 -11.00
N ARG A 36 -16.46 9.56 -10.19
CA ARG A 36 -16.56 10.14 -8.85
C ARG A 36 -16.59 11.66 -8.93
N GLU A 37 -17.22 12.27 -7.95
CA GLU A 37 -17.25 13.72 -7.82
C GLU A 37 -15.99 14.22 -7.11
N GLU A 38 -15.36 15.28 -7.62
CA GLU A 38 -14.22 15.91 -6.98
C GLU A 38 -14.68 16.79 -5.81
N ASN A 39 -14.04 16.61 -4.65
CA ASN A 39 -14.29 17.45 -3.49
C ASN A 39 -12.98 17.64 -2.71
N THR A 40 -12.39 18.82 -2.82
CA THR A 40 -11.11 19.15 -2.21
C THR A 40 -11.22 19.67 -0.78
N SER A 41 -12.42 19.88 -0.27
CA SER A 41 -12.65 20.57 1.00
C SER A 41 -12.92 19.64 2.20
N LEU A 42 -13.00 18.33 1.99
CA LEU A 42 -13.26 17.40 3.09
C LEU A 42 -12.10 17.38 4.10
N ALA A 43 -12.44 17.38 5.38
CA ALA A 43 -11.47 17.30 6.46
C ALA A 43 -10.58 16.05 6.35
N ILE A 44 -11.15 14.93 5.93
CA ILE A 44 -10.40 13.67 5.75
C ILE A 44 -9.28 13.82 4.70
N PHE A 45 -9.52 14.56 3.63
CA PHE A 45 -8.49 14.81 2.61
C PHE A 45 -7.38 15.71 3.14
N LYS A 46 -7.71 16.67 3.97
CA LYS A 46 -6.72 17.53 4.63
C LYS A 46 -5.81 16.71 5.55
N GLU A 47 -6.38 15.82 6.35
CA GLU A 47 -5.61 14.91 7.21
C GLU A 47 -4.72 13.98 6.39
N ALA A 48 -5.26 13.39 5.32
CA ALA A 48 -4.50 12.49 4.44
C ALA A 48 -3.36 13.22 3.74
N THR A 49 -3.60 14.44 3.26
CA THR A 49 -2.58 15.28 2.64
C THR A 49 -1.46 15.60 3.62
N GLN A 50 -1.78 15.98 4.84
CA GLN A 50 -0.78 16.27 5.88
C GLN A 50 0.05 15.03 6.20
N TRP A 51 -0.59 13.86 6.29
CA TRP A 51 0.11 12.60 6.54
C TRP A 51 1.07 12.26 5.40
N LEU A 52 0.61 12.38 4.16
CA LEU A 52 1.44 12.09 2.97
C LEU A 52 2.61 13.09 2.87
N ASP A 53 2.37 14.37 3.10
CA ASP A 53 3.43 15.37 3.07
C ASP A 53 4.52 15.06 4.11
N ALA A 54 4.14 14.70 5.33
CA ALA A 54 5.07 14.30 6.38
C ALA A 54 5.83 13.04 5.97
N TYR A 55 5.15 12.04 5.43
CA TYR A 55 5.77 10.81 4.95
C TYR A 55 6.83 11.11 3.88
N PHE A 56 6.50 11.92 2.87
CA PHE A 56 7.41 12.23 1.77
C PHE A 56 8.59 13.12 2.19
N LYS A 57 8.50 13.80 3.33
CA LYS A 57 9.64 14.51 3.93
C LYS A 57 10.60 13.59 4.68
N GLY A 58 10.27 12.32 4.81
CA GLY A 58 11.09 11.35 5.52
C GLY A 58 10.68 11.13 6.97
N ASP A 59 9.57 11.71 7.40
CA ASP A 59 9.01 11.46 8.72
C ASP A 59 8.31 10.10 8.74
N ASN A 60 8.10 9.58 9.95
CA ASN A 60 7.29 8.37 10.16
C ASN A 60 6.01 8.75 10.92
N PRO A 61 5.04 9.39 10.23
CA PRO A 61 3.86 9.89 10.92
C PRO A 61 2.95 8.76 11.40
N GLU A 62 2.38 8.94 12.58
CA GLU A 62 1.39 8.01 13.10
C GLU A 62 0.13 8.07 12.25
N ILE A 63 -0.51 6.91 12.03
CA ILE A 63 -1.75 6.83 11.27
C ILE A 63 -2.92 7.09 12.21
N THR A 64 -3.48 8.29 12.14
CA THR A 64 -4.67 8.68 12.93
C THR A 64 -5.90 8.85 12.05
N ILE A 65 -5.74 8.71 10.72
CA ILE A 65 -6.81 8.88 9.74
C ILE A 65 -7.74 7.67 9.78
N PRO A 66 -9.07 7.86 9.83
CA PRO A 66 -9.99 6.74 9.68
C PRO A 66 -9.84 6.09 8.31
N LEU A 67 -9.49 4.80 8.30
CA LEU A 67 -9.29 4.02 7.09
C LEU A 67 -10.40 2.99 6.94
N LYS A 68 -10.98 2.91 5.74
CA LYS A 68 -12.05 1.94 5.45
C LYS A 68 -11.86 1.33 4.07
N PRO A 69 -10.85 0.46 3.90
CA PRO A 69 -10.65 -0.22 2.62
C PRO A 69 -11.76 -1.25 2.39
N THR A 70 -12.24 -1.35 1.15
CA THR A 70 -13.23 -2.36 0.76
C THR A 70 -12.50 -3.61 0.28
N GLY A 71 -12.86 -4.76 0.83
CA GLY A 71 -12.29 -6.03 0.44
C GLY A 71 -12.88 -7.20 1.21
N SER A 72 -12.53 -8.41 0.80
CA SER A 72 -12.96 -9.63 1.47
C SER A 72 -12.38 -9.72 2.88
N HIS A 73 -12.91 -10.65 3.68
CA HIS A 73 -12.35 -10.90 5.01
C HIS A 73 -10.88 -11.29 4.94
N PHE A 74 -10.50 -12.14 3.99
CA PHE A 74 -9.11 -12.52 3.77
C PHE A 74 -8.22 -11.31 3.44
N GLN A 75 -8.67 -10.46 2.50
CA GLN A 75 -7.94 -9.24 2.14
C GLN A 75 -7.77 -8.31 3.33
N GLN A 76 -8.82 -8.12 4.13
CA GLN A 76 -8.75 -7.30 5.34
C GLN A 76 -7.71 -7.84 6.32
N CYS A 77 -7.65 -9.15 6.50
CA CYS A 77 -6.63 -9.78 7.36
C CYS A 77 -5.22 -9.51 6.86
N VAL A 78 -4.99 -9.63 5.55
CA VAL A 78 -3.68 -9.34 4.95
C VAL A 78 -3.32 -7.87 5.16
N TRP A 79 -4.23 -6.95 4.87
CA TRP A 79 -3.96 -5.52 5.00
C TRP A 79 -3.71 -5.12 6.46
N ASN A 80 -4.39 -5.73 7.41
CA ASN A 80 -4.13 -5.51 8.84
C ASN A 80 -2.71 -5.93 9.24
N GLU A 81 -2.22 -7.04 8.71
CA GLU A 81 -0.84 -7.47 8.94
C GLU A 81 0.16 -6.51 8.28
N LEU A 82 -0.13 -5.99 7.10
CA LEU A 82 0.72 -5.00 6.44
C LEU A 82 0.87 -3.72 7.28
N ARG A 83 -0.19 -3.29 7.94
CA ARG A 83 -0.16 -2.08 8.78
C ARG A 83 0.82 -2.18 9.94
N GLN A 84 1.21 -3.39 10.31
CA GLN A 84 2.15 -3.64 11.41
C GLN A 84 3.61 -3.67 10.97
N VAL A 85 3.89 -3.62 9.67
CA VAL A 85 5.26 -3.61 9.14
C VAL A 85 5.86 -2.22 9.36
N PRO A 86 6.93 -2.11 10.15
CA PRO A 86 7.47 -0.80 10.51
C PRO A 86 8.10 -0.06 9.33
N TYR A 87 8.07 1.27 9.41
CA TYR A 87 8.78 2.14 8.49
C TYR A 87 10.26 1.76 8.42
N GLY A 88 10.82 1.77 7.22
CA GLY A 88 12.24 1.46 7.01
C GLY A 88 12.60 -0.01 7.13
N THR A 89 11.60 -0.91 7.11
CA THR A 89 11.82 -2.35 7.16
C THR A 89 11.17 -3.06 5.97
N LEU A 90 11.65 -4.27 5.70
CA LEU A 90 11.09 -5.14 4.66
C LEU A 90 10.46 -6.36 5.31
N THR A 91 9.47 -6.92 4.63
CA THR A 91 8.92 -8.23 4.93
C THR A 91 8.76 -9.02 3.64
N THR A 92 8.37 -10.28 3.74
CA THR A 92 8.15 -11.13 2.57
C THR A 92 6.71 -11.61 2.52
N TYR A 93 6.27 -12.04 1.34
CA TYR A 93 4.95 -12.64 1.17
C TYR A 93 4.79 -13.88 2.06
N GLY A 94 5.85 -14.68 2.19
CA GLY A 94 5.84 -15.86 3.07
C GLY A 94 5.70 -15.50 4.55
N ALA A 95 6.36 -14.45 5.01
CA ALA A 95 6.25 -13.99 6.39
C ALA A 95 4.84 -13.48 6.70
N ILE A 96 4.24 -12.72 5.79
CA ILE A 96 2.85 -12.27 5.93
C ILE A 96 1.89 -13.46 5.90
N ALA A 97 2.12 -14.42 5.00
CA ALA A 97 1.29 -15.63 4.92
C ALA A 97 1.28 -16.40 6.23
N LYS A 98 2.41 -16.50 6.90
CA LYS A 98 2.54 -17.17 8.19
C LYS A 98 1.68 -16.49 9.27
N LYS A 99 1.72 -15.17 9.32
CA LYS A 99 0.93 -14.38 10.28
C LYS A 99 -0.57 -14.48 10.00
N VAL A 100 -0.96 -14.33 8.73
CA VAL A 100 -2.36 -14.45 8.31
C VAL A 100 -2.88 -15.86 8.56
N GLY A 101 -2.06 -16.88 8.29
CA GLY A 101 -2.40 -18.27 8.56
C GLY A 101 -2.71 -18.52 10.05
N LYS A 102 -1.96 -17.90 10.95
CA LYS A 102 -2.24 -17.99 12.40
C LYS A 102 -3.57 -17.32 12.76
N VAL A 103 -3.83 -16.15 12.21
CA VAL A 103 -5.09 -15.41 12.48
C VAL A 103 -6.30 -16.19 11.99
N LEU A 104 -6.20 -16.82 10.82
CA LEU A 104 -7.30 -17.55 10.17
C LEU A 104 -7.33 -19.05 10.51
N ASP A 105 -6.41 -19.52 11.34
CA ASP A 105 -6.26 -20.94 11.67
C ASP A 105 -6.08 -21.81 10.39
N LYS A 106 -5.21 -21.35 9.50
CA LYS A 106 -4.87 -22.02 8.23
C LYS A 106 -3.34 -22.16 8.12
N PRO A 107 -2.76 -23.23 8.69
CA PRO A 107 -1.29 -23.35 8.79
C PRO A 107 -0.57 -23.47 7.45
N LYS A 108 -1.29 -23.77 6.37
CA LYS A 108 -0.72 -23.87 5.02
C LYS A 108 -1.08 -22.69 4.13
N MET A 109 -1.24 -21.49 4.72
CA MET A 109 -1.51 -20.30 3.93
C MET A 109 -0.39 -20.06 2.91
N SER A 110 -0.76 -19.90 1.63
CA SER A 110 0.21 -19.72 0.57
C SER A 110 0.66 -18.26 0.42
N ALA A 111 1.94 -18.08 0.12
CA ALA A 111 2.49 -16.76 -0.21
C ALA A 111 1.84 -16.17 -1.46
N GLN A 112 1.45 -17.01 -2.41
CA GLN A 112 0.79 -16.58 -3.65
C GLN A 112 -0.59 -15.96 -3.37
N ALA A 113 -1.40 -16.59 -2.52
CA ALA A 113 -2.70 -16.05 -2.14
C ALA A 113 -2.56 -14.69 -1.44
N VAL A 114 -1.60 -14.59 -0.53
CA VAL A 114 -1.28 -13.34 0.17
C VAL A 114 -0.81 -12.29 -0.82
N GLY A 115 0.02 -12.66 -1.79
CA GLY A 115 0.52 -11.75 -2.81
C GLY A 115 -0.60 -11.10 -3.62
N GLY A 116 -1.63 -11.85 -3.96
CA GLY A 116 -2.82 -11.31 -4.63
C GLY A 116 -3.52 -10.25 -3.78
N ALA A 117 -3.68 -10.51 -2.49
CA ALA A 117 -4.29 -9.55 -1.56
C ALA A 117 -3.40 -8.31 -1.35
N VAL A 118 -2.08 -8.49 -1.24
CA VAL A 118 -1.13 -7.37 -1.15
C VAL A 118 -1.23 -6.48 -2.38
N GLY A 119 -1.28 -7.07 -3.58
CA GLY A 119 -1.36 -6.33 -4.83
C GLY A 119 -2.69 -5.60 -5.02
N SER A 120 -3.76 -6.01 -4.34
CA SER A 120 -5.08 -5.38 -4.42
C SER A 120 -5.34 -4.35 -3.32
N ASN A 121 -4.35 -4.02 -2.50
CA ASN A 121 -4.47 -3.01 -1.44
C ASN A 121 -4.93 -1.67 -2.02
N PRO A 122 -6.09 -1.13 -1.61
CA PRO A 122 -6.57 0.14 -2.14
C PRO A 122 -5.93 1.36 -1.48
N LEU A 123 -5.32 1.20 -0.31
CA LEU A 123 -4.74 2.30 0.47
C LEU A 123 -3.22 2.31 0.35
N SER A 124 -2.72 2.45 -0.87
CA SER A 124 -1.29 2.45 -1.15
C SER A 124 -0.56 3.48 -0.28
N ILE A 125 0.68 3.19 0.09
CA ILE A 125 1.57 4.01 0.92
C ILE A 125 1.17 3.98 2.40
N ILE A 126 -0.07 4.32 2.74
CA ILE A 126 -0.57 4.32 4.14
C ILE A 126 -0.60 2.90 4.68
N VAL A 127 -1.18 1.97 3.93
CA VAL A 127 -1.02 0.53 4.19
C VAL A 127 0.18 0.07 3.37
N PRO A 128 1.32 -0.26 3.99
CA PRO A 128 2.61 -0.28 3.30
C PRO A 128 2.88 -1.55 2.50
N CYS A 129 2.09 -1.81 1.48
CA CYS A 129 2.31 -2.95 0.59
C CYS A 129 3.65 -2.89 -0.16
N HIS A 130 4.23 -1.71 -0.30
CA HIS A 130 5.56 -1.55 -0.92
C HIS A 130 6.69 -2.17 -0.10
N ARG A 131 6.49 -2.45 1.20
CA ARG A 131 7.49 -3.07 2.07
C ARG A 131 7.54 -4.59 1.94
N VAL A 132 6.69 -5.19 1.10
CA VAL A 132 6.67 -6.63 0.88
C VAL A 132 7.47 -6.97 -0.37
N VAL A 133 8.42 -7.89 -0.22
CA VAL A 133 9.28 -8.35 -1.33
C VAL A 133 9.24 -9.87 -1.41
N GLY A 134 9.71 -10.42 -2.53
CA GLY A 134 9.87 -11.87 -2.68
C GLY A 134 10.96 -12.42 -1.75
N LYS A 135 10.95 -13.71 -1.55
CA LYS A 135 11.84 -14.44 -0.63
C LYS A 135 13.33 -14.11 -0.84
N THR A 136 13.74 -13.90 -2.08
CA THR A 136 15.15 -13.63 -2.44
C THR A 136 15.47 -12.15 -2.62
N GLY A 137 14.50 -11.25 -2.36
CA GLY A 137 14.66 -9.82 -2.61
C GLY A 137 14.04 -9.35 -3.92
N SER A 138 13.21 -10.17 -4.55
CA SER A 138 12.54 -9.85 -5.80
C SER A 138 11.49 -8.75 -5.60
N LEU A 139 11.55 -7.71 -6.44
CA LEU A 139 10.59 -6.61 -6.44
C LEU A 139 9.44 -6.95 -7.39
N THR A 140 8.38 -7.53 -6.84
CA THR A 140 7.21 -7.97 -7.61
C THR A 140 5.92 -7.53 -6.94
N GLY A 141 4.81 -7.68 -7.66
CA GLY A 141 3.47 -7.67 -7.09
C GLY A 141 2.97 -6.33 -6.58
N PHE A 142 3.48 -5.22 -7.09
CA PHE A 142 3.05 -3.89 -6.66
C PHE A 142 2.13 -3.25 -7.70
N GLY A 143 0.88 -2.95 -7.30
CA GLY A 143 -0.12 -2.35 -8.18
C GLY A 143 0.23 -0.96 -8.69
N GLY A 144 1.09 -0.23 -7.99
CA GLY A 144 1.48 1.12 -8.33
C GLY A 144 2.71 1.25 -9.23
N THR A 145 3.22 0.18 -9.78
CA THR A 145 4.42 0.04 -10.61
C THR A 145 5.69 -0.18 -9.80
N ILE A 146 6.63 -0.93 -10.37
CA ILE A 146 7.90 -1.23 -9.71
C ILE A 146 8.73 0.03 -9.47
N ASN A 147 8.70 0.99 -10.39
CA ASN A 147 9.44 2.24 -10.22
C ASN A 147 8.96 3.01 -8.99
N ASN A 148 7.67 3.08 -8.75
CA ASN A 148 7.13 3.74 -7.56
C ASN A 148 7.47 2.96 -6.28
N LYS A 149 7.45 1.63 -6.34
CA LYS A 149 7.88 0.79 -5.21
C LYS A 149 9.33 1.10 -4.83
N ILE A 150 10.22 1.17 -5.82
CA ILE A 150 11.63 1.51 -5.60
C ILE A 150 11.76 2.89 -4.96
N LYS A 151 11.06 3.89 -5.49
CA LYS A 151 11.11 5.26 -4.93
C LYS A 151 10.67 5.30 -3.47
N LEU A 152 9.61 4.58 -3.11
CA LEU A 152 9.13 4.52 -1.73
C LEU A 152 10.14 3.83 -0.81
N LEU A 153 10.75 2.73 -1.26
CA LEU A 153 11.77 2.03 -0.48
C LEU A 153 13.02 2.88 -0.30
N GLU A 154 13.47 3.57 -1.33
CA GLU A 154 14.61 4.49 -1.25
C GLU A 154 14.30 5.65 -0.31
N LEU A 155 13.09 6.20 -0.36
CA LEU A 155 12.66 7.25 0.55
C LEU A 155 12.74 6.81 2.01
N GLU A 156 12.43 5.55 2.29
CA GLU A 156 12.50 4.97 3.64
C GLU A 156 13.91 4.52 4.02
N ASN A 157 14.92 4.84 3.21
CA ASN A 157 16.32 4.47 3.43
C ASN A 157 16.58 2.96 3.52
N ILE A 158 15.80 2.18 2.78
CA ILE A 158 16.02 0.74 2.68
C ILE A 158 17.31 0.48 1.88
N ASP A 159 18.12 -0.47 2.35
CA ASP A 159 19.27 -0.95 1.59
C ASP A 159 18.81 -1.72 0.36
N MET A 160 18.98 -1.11 -0.82
CA MET A 160 18.53 -1.69 -2.09
C MET A 160 19.51 -2.70 -2.69
N SER A 161 20.67 -2.91 -2.07
CA SER A 161 21.75 -3.72 -2.67
C SER A 161 21.39 -5.19 -2.88
N LYS A 162 20.44 -5.71 -2.09
CA LYS A 162 19.98 -7.11 -2.17
C LYS A 162 18.65 -7.25 -2.89
N LEU A 163 18.09 -6.16 -3.41
CA LEU A 163 16.81 -6.15 -4.10
C LEU A 163 17.05 -6.10 -5.62
N TYR A 164 16.17 -6.73 -6.37
CA TYR A 164 16.30 -6.77 -7.82
C TYR A 164 14.95 -6.85 -8.51
N ILE A 165 14.92 -6.41 -9.77
CA ILE A 165 13.74 -6.56 -10.63
C ILE A 165 13.89 -7.89 -11.35
N PRO A 166 12.94 -8.83 -11.20
CA PRO A 166 13.03 -10.11 -11.86
C PRO A 166 12.88 -9.97 -13.38
N LYS A 167 13.54 -10.84 -14.15
CA LYS A 167 13.45 -10.86 -15.62
C LYS A 167 12.04 -11.14 -16.12
N HIS A 168 11.30 -11.95 -15.37
CA HIS A 168 9.91 -12.27 -15.66
C HIS A 168 9.07 -11.82 -14.46
N SER A 169 8.10 -10.94 -14.72
CA SER A 169 7.16 -10.53 -13.70
C SER A 169 6.28 -11.72 -13.34
N THR A 170 6.56 -12.33 -12.20
CA THR A 170 5.60 -13.22 -11.56
C THR A 170 4.75 -12.34 -10.65
N LYS A 171 3.51 -12.15 -11.02
CA LYS A 171 2.54 -11.58 -10.08
C LYS A 171 2.36 -12.60 -8.97
N PRO A 172 2.56 -12.21 -7.72
CA PRO A 172 2.27 -13.10 -6.60
C PRO A 172 0.78 -13.38 -6.49
#